data_3435da04dd8abad1d9437ba81c2cc165
#
_entry.id   3435da04dd8abad1d9437ba81c2cc165
#
_cell.length_a   1.000
_cell.length_b   1.000
_cell.length_c   1.000
_cell.angle_alpha   90.00
_cell.angle_beta   90.00
_cell.angle_gamma   90.00
#
_symmetry.space_group_name_H-M   'P 1'
#
loop_
_entity.id
_entity.type
_entity.pdbx_description
1 polymer ?
#
loop_
_entity_poly.entity_id
_entity_poly.type
_entity_poly.pdbx_seq_one_letter_code
_entity_poly.pdbx_strand_id
1 'polypeptide(L)'
;MMYYKALVDGLAQLPISEPVIRGQLEQEIQDHGLGAMHVRLCEIDPVAGARINATDPQRITRAMEVFLLSGETLTAHWSRQKQQSLPYQVTSVGVWPPDRALLHQRIEQRYEIMLQQGFKHEVKSLMARGDLHLDLPSMRCVGYRQMWQHLAGEYDYAMMQYKGIVATRQLAKRQLTWLRSWPELQ
;
A
#
# COMPACT_ATOMS: atom_id res chain seq x y z
N MET A 1 -9.20 0.72 3.45
CA MET A 1 -9.18 0.41 4.90
C MET A 1 -8.19 1.31 5.65
N MET A 2 -6.95 1.47 5.20
CA MET A 2 -5.95 2.33 5.86
C MET A 2 -6.44 3.79 6.07
N TYR A 3 -7.12 4.37 5.11
CA TYR A 3 -7.68 5.73 5.23
C TYR A 3 -8.76 5.85 6.31
N TYR A 4 -9.62 4.85 6.46
CA TYR A 4 -10.61 4.83 7.55
C TYR A 4 -9.93 4.75 8.92
N LYS A 5 -8.88 3.93 9.02
CA LYS A 5 -8.08 3.86 10.24
C LYS A 5 -7.39 5.19 10.54
N ALA A 6 -6.81 5.84 9.53
CA ALA A 6 -6.22 7.15 9.67
C ALA A 6 -7.24 8.24 10.06
N LEU A 7 -8.49 8.12 9.59
CA LEU A 7 -9.57 9.02 9.99
C LEU A 7 -9.94 8.85 11.47
N VAL A 8 -10.05 7.61 11.93
CA VAL A 8 -10.48 7.29 13.31
C VAL A 8 -9.34 7.50 14.31
N ASP A 9 -8.15 6.99 14.01
CA ASP A 9 -6.99 6.99 14.91
C ASP A 9 -6.12 8.25 14.75
N GLY A 10 -6.39 9.06 13.72
CA GLY A 10 -5.50 10.17 13.32
C GLY A 10 -4.26 9.69 12.55
N LEU A 11 -3.39 10.63 12.23
CA LEU A 11 -2.07 10.38 11.63
C LEU A 11 -0.97 10.88 12.56
N ALA A 12 0.08 10.09 12.73
CA ALA A 12 1.28 10.54 13.43
C ALA A 12 1.91 11.73 12.69
N GLN A 13 2.27 12.77 13.43
CA GLN A 13 3.05 13.88 12.89
C GLN A 13 4.49 13.42 12.69
N LEU A 14 4.79 12.97 11.48
CA LEU A 14 6.12 12.52 11.09
C LEU A 14 6.81 13.62 10.28
N PRO A 15 8.15 13.73 10.35
CA PRO A 15 8.90 14.66 9.50
C PRO A 15 8.62 14.38 8.02
N ILE A 16 8.63 15.44 7.22
CA ILE A 16 8.51 15.32 5.76
C ILE A 16 9.73 14.57 5.24
N SER A 17 9.51 13.70 4.25
CA SER A 17 10.59 12.93 3.63
C SER A 17 11.59 13.87 2.93
N GLU A 18 12.88 13.63 3.16
CA GLU A 18 13.96 14.37 2.55
C GLU A 18 14.70 13.50 1.52
N PRO A 19 14.71 13.91 0.22
CA PRO A 19 15.34 13.11 -0.84
C PRO A 19 16.81 12.79 -0.59
N VAL A 20 17.55 13.70 0.05
CA VAL A 20 18.98 13.53 0.35
C VAL A 20 19.18 12.39 1.37
N ILE A 21 18.46 12.44 2.50
CA ILE A 21 18.54 11.40 3.55
C ILE A 21 18.07 10.06 2.99
N ARG A 22 17.01 10.07 2.19
CA ARG A 22 16.50 8.86 1.56
C ARG A 22 17.51 8.24 0.61
N GLY A 23 18.17 9.06 -0.22
CA GLY A 23 19.23 8.60 -1.13
C GLY A 23 20.43 8.00 -0.38
N GLN A 24 20.81 8.58 0.75
CA GLN A 24 21.88 8.04 1.62
C GLN A 24 21.51 6.66 2.18
N LEU A 25 20.26 6.49 2.68
CA LEU A 25 19.78 5.22 3.18
C LEU A 25 19.67 4.15 2.08
N GLU A 26 19.24 4.53 0.88
CA GLU A 26 19.16 3.64 -0.28
C GLU A 26 20.57 3.20 -0.71
N GLN A 27 21.56 4.09 -0.68
CA GLN A 27 22.96 3.76 -0.94
C GLN A 27 23.52 2.82 0.13
N GLU A 28 23.28 3.10 1.41
CA GLU A 28 23.69 2.25 2.53
C GLU A 28 23.11 0.83 2.43
N ILE A 29 21.85 0.70 1.96
CA ILE A 29 21.24 -0.60 1.67
C ILE A 29 21.92 -1.32 0.50
N GLN A 30 22.38 -0.60 -0.52
CA GLN A 30 23.13 -1.19 -1.63
C GLN A 30 24.50 -1.69 -1.17
N ASP A 31 25.18 -0.95 -0.31
CA ASP A 31 26.54 -1.26 0.14
C ASP A 31 26.59 -2.37 1.19
N HIS A 32 25.65 -2.39 2.13
CA HIS A 32 25.67 -3.28 3.30
C HIS A 32 24.50 -4.29 3.35
N GLY A 33 23.54 -4.13 2.46
CA GLY A 33 22.35 -4.98 2.39
C GLY A 33 21.22 -4.54 3.32
N LEU A 34 20.01 -4.90 2.91
CA LEU A 34 18.78 -4.57 3.67
C LEU A 34 18.74 -5.19 5.07
N GLY A 35 19.33 -6.39 5.21
CA GLY A 35 19.42 -7.07 6.52
C GLY A 35 20.21 -6.29 7.56
N ALA A 36 21.35 -5.69 7.18
CA ALA A 36 22.15 -4.84 8.07
C ALA A 36 21.35 -3.61 8.51
N MET A 37 20.64 -2.96 7.59
CA MET A 37 19.77 -1.82 7.90
C MET A 37 18.64 -2.22 8.85
N HIS A 38 18.06 -3.40 8.71
CA HIS A 38 17.03 -3.91 9.62
C HIS A 38 17.59 -4.18 11.03
N VAL A 39 18.80 -4.76 11.15
CA VAL A 39 19.47 -4.94 12.45
C VAL A 39 19.67 -3.59 13.14
N ARG A 40 20.18 -2.60 12.41
CA ARG A 40 20.33 -1.22 12.94
C ARG A 40 19.00 -0.62 13.40
N LEU A 41 17.91 -0.85 12.66
CA LEU A 41 16.58 -0.45 13.08
C LEU A 41 16.16 -1.14 14.39
N CYS A 42 16.43 -2.43 14.54
CA CYS A 42 16.13 -3.16 15.78
C CYS A 42 16.90 -2.63 17.00
N GLU A 43 18.11 -2.13 16.81
CA GLU A 43 18.92 -1.50 17.87
C GLU A 43 18.34 -0.14 18.28
N ILE A 44 17.90 0.67 17.32
CA ILE A 44 17.38 2.03 17.54
C ILE A 44 15.93 2.00 18.04
N ASP A 45 15.08 1.18 17.43
CA ASP A 45 13.64 1.02 17.70
C ASP A 45 13.25 -0.46 17.72
N PRO A 46 13.50 -1.17 18.84
CA PRO A 46 13.21 -2.59 18.94
C PRO A 46 11.74 -2.94 18.65
N VAL A 47 10.81 -2.06 18.98
CA VAL A 47 9.36 -2.27 18.76
C VAL A 47 9.02 -2.16 17.28
N ALA A 48 9.53 -1.16 16.60
CA ALA A 48 9.36 -1.05 15.14
C ALA A 48 10.11 -2.16 14.41
N GLY A 49 11.33 -2.51 14.82
CA GLY A 49 12.12 -3.59 14.26
C GLY A 49 11.43 -4.95 14.33
N ALA A 50 10.84 -5.30 15.47
CA ALA A 50 10.07 -6.54 15.63
C ALA A 50 8.79 -6.57 14.77
N ARG A 51 8.22 -5.41 14.45
CA ARG A 51 6.97 -5.27 13.70
C ARG A 51 7.18 -5.18 12.19
N ILE A 52 8.28 -4.61 11.75
CA ILE A 52 8.62 -4.42 10.33
C ILE A 52 9.36 -5.66 9.83
N ASN A 53 8.88 -6.23 8.73
CA ASN A 53 9.54 -7.38 8.12
C ASN A 53 10.91 -6.98 7.58
N ALA A 54 11.93 -7.81 7.84
CA ALA A 54 13.31 -7.59 7.37
C ALA A 54 13.45 -7.51 5.84
N THR A 55 12.44 -7.97 5.09
CA THR A 55 12.38 -7.90 3.63
C THR A 55 11.57 -6.72 3.09
N ASP A 56 11.15 -5.77 3.96
CA ASP A 56 10.36 -4.60 3.56
C ASP A 56 11.25 -3.33 3.52
N PRO A 57 11.91 -3.05 2.38
CA PRO A 57 12.84 -1.92 2.29
C PRO A 57 12.13 -0.58 2.52
N GLN A 58 10.90 -0.44 2.06
CA GLN A 58 10.16 0.82 2.15
C GLN A 58 9.88 1.22 3.60
N ARG A 59 9.47 0.26 4.43
CA ARG A 59 9.17 0.52 5.84
C ARG A 59 10.42 0.69 6.66
N ILE A 60 11.46 -0.09 6.40
CA ILE A 60 12.76 0.02 7.05
C ILE A 60 13.37 1.40 6.76
N THR A 61 13.47 1.78 5.48
CA THR A 61 13.99 3.10 5.08
C THR A 61 13.19 4.23 5.71
N ARG A 62 11.84 4.14 5.72
CA ARG A 62 11.02 5.19 6.34
C ARG A 62 11.22 5.30 7.84
N ALA A 63 11.37 4.20 8.57
CA ALA A 63 11.62 4.22 10.00
C ALA A 63 12.98 4.86 10.32
N MET A 64 14.01 4.52 9.57
CA MET A 64 15.35 5.10 9.69
C MET A 64 15.37 6.59 9.32
N GLU A 65 14.68 6.97 8.23
CA GLU A 65 14.53 8.37 7.81
C GLU A 65 13.89 9.23 8.90
N VAL A 66 12.80 8.75 9.52
CA VAL A 66 12.12 9.45 10.62
C VAL A 66 13.09 9.68 11.78
N PHE A 67 13.86 8.67 12.17
CA PHE A 67 14.84 8.79 13.24
C PHE A 67 15.95 9.79 12.89
N LEU A 68 16.51 9.73 11.70
CA LEU A 68 17.58 10.63 11.28
C LEU A 68 17.13 12.10 11.21
N LEU A 69 15.87 12.35 10.81
CA LEU A 69 15.33 13.69 10.68
C LEU A 69 14.85 14.30 12.00
N SER A 70 14.35 13.50 12.93
CA SER A 70 13.73 14.00 14.17
C SER A 70 14.52 13.70 15.44
N GLY A 71 15.48 12.78 15.39
CA GLY A 71 16.14 12.25 16.58
C GLY A 71 15.26 11.32 17.43
N GLU A 72 14.02 11.05 17.00
CA GLU A 72 13.06 10.25 17.74
C GLU A 72 12.64 9.01 16.95
N THR A 73 12.34 7.93 17.66
CA THR A 73 11.93 6.67 17.03
C THR A 73 10.51 6.75 16.45
N LEU A 74 10.25 5.94 15.45
CA LEU A 74 8.90 5.81 14.86
C LEU A 74 7.87 5.37 15.92
N THR A 75 8.28 4.50 16.86
CA THR A 75 7.45 4.05 17.98
C THR A 75 7.08 5.20 18.91
N ALA A 76 7.99 6.14 19.19
CA ALA A 76 7.71 7.32 19.99
C ALA A 76 6.65 8.23 19.33
N HIS A 77 6.75 8.46 18.03
CA HIS A 77 5.74 9.19 17.27
C HIS A 77 4.36 8.50 17.30
N TRP A 78 4.31 7.17 17.15
CA TRP A 78 3.04 6.41 17.23
C TRP A 78 2.41 6.46 18.63
N SER A 79 3.21 6.44 19.68
CA SER A 79 2.69 6.52 21.05
C SER A 79 1.99 7.85 21.32
N ARG A 80 2.51 8.95 20.78
CA ARG A 80 1.88 10.28 20.87
C ARG A 80 0.59 10.37 20.05
N GLN A 81 0.54 9.74 18.89
CA GLN A 81 -0.67 9.71 18.03
C GLN A 81 -1.87 9.11 18.76
N LYS A 82 -1.68 8.02 19.50
CA LYS A 82 -2.75 7.32 20.24
C LYS A 82 -3.43 8.16 21.31
N GLN A 83 -2.85 9.29 21.69
CA GLN A 83 -3.43 10.21 22.69
C GLN A 83 -4.43 11.22 22.10
N GLN A 84 -4.52 11.32 20.77
CA GLN A 84 -5.44 12.22 20.09
C GLN A 84 -6.73 11.45 19.73
N SER A 85 -7.75 11.54 20.58
CA SER A 85 -9.07 11.00 20.26
C SER A 85 -9.86 11.94 19.37
N LEU A 86 -10.65 11.38 18.45
CA LEU A 86 -11.62 12.18 17.70
C LEU A 86 -12.67 12.77 18.65
N PRO A 87 -13.13 14.03 18.44
CA PRO A 87 -14.19 14.64 19.23
C PRO A 87 -15.60 14.12 18.85
N TYR A 88 -15.68 12.92 18.29
CA TYR A 88 -16.90 12.30 17.76
C TYR A 88 -17.04 10.86 18.25
N GLN A 89 -18.29 10.44 18.46
CA GLN A 89 -18.61 9.03 18.61
C GLN A 89 -18.69 8.39 17.21
N VAL A 90 -17.80 7.44 16.94
CA VAL A 90 -17.71 6.77 15.64
C VAL A 90 -18.46 5.46 15.68
N THR A 91 -19.42 5.27 14.79
CA THR A 91 -20.07 3.97 14.55
C THR A 91 -19.54 3.39 13.25
N SER A 92 -18.92 2.22 13.32
CA SER A 92 -18.36 1.52 12.15
C SER A 92 -19.35 0.47 11.63
N VAL A 93 -19.81 0.63 10.40
CA VAL A 93 -20.71 -0.32 9.74
C VAL A 93 -19.98 -0.94 8.56
N GLY A 94 -19.94 -2.29 8.52
CA GLY A 94 -19.28 -3.05 7.46
C GLY A 94 -20.31 -3.71 6.53
N VAL A 95 -20.12 -3.53 5.23
CA VAL A 95 -20.93 -4.20 4.20
C VAL A 95 -20.03 -5.05 3.32
N TRP A 96 -20.30 -6.34 3.26
CA TRP A 96 -19.60 -7.30 2.41
C TRP A 96 -20.53 -8.38 1.86
N PRO A 97 -20.21 -9.01 0.73
CA PRO A 97 -21.05 -10.07 0.20
C PRO A 97 -21.05 -11.29 1.13
N PRO A 98 -22.19 -11.99 1.25
CA PRO A 98 -22.37 -13.13 2.15
C PRO A 98 -21.47 -14.32 1.76
N ASP A 99 -21.15 -14.44 0.48
CA ASP A 99 -20.42 -15.57 -0.08
C ASP A 99 -19.21 -15.10 -0.92
N ARG A 100 -18.11 -15.85 -0.79
CA ARG A 100 -16.87 -15.60 -1.51
C ARG A 100 -17.01 -15.91 -3.01
N ALA A 101 -17.80 -16.90 -3.39
CA ALA A 101 -18.01 -17.25 -4.80
C ALA A 101 -18.74 -16.10 -5.52
N LEU A 102 -19.77 -15.56 -4.90
CA LEU A 102 -20.49 -14.38 -5.40
C LEU A 102 -19.54 -13.16 -5.54
N LEU A 103 -18.67 -12.93 -4.58
CA LEU A 103 -17.67 -11.86 -4.68
C LEU A 103 -16.74 -12.05 -5.89
N HIS A 104 -16.26 -13.27 -6.11
CA HIS A 104 -15.39 -13.59 -7.23
C HIS A 104 -16.11 -13.41 -8.58
N GLN A 105 -17.35 -13.85 -8.69
CA GLN A 105 -18.17 -13.64 -9.88
C GLN A 105 -18.38 -12.16 -10.18
N ARG A 106 -18.73 -11.35 -9.17
CA ARG A 106 -18.88 -9.89 -9.33
C ARG A 106 -17.58 -9.20 -9.75
N ILE A 107 -16.43 -9.65 -9.24
CA ILE A 107 -15.11 -9.14 -9.65
C ILE A 107 -14.87 -9.42 -11.14
N GLU A 108 -15.15 -10.62 -11.63
CA GLU A 108 -15.01 -10.98 -13.04
C GLU A 108 -15.92 -10.12 -13.91
N GLN A 109 -17.21 -10.11 -13.63
CA GLN A 109 -18.19 -9.33 -14.38
C GLN A 109 -17.83 -7.84 -14.43
N ARG A 110 -17.43 -7.26 -13.29
CA ARG A 110 -16.99 -5.86 -13.25
C ARG A 110 -15.76 -5.62 -14.12
N TYR A 111 -14.79 -6.53 -14.09
CA TYR A 111 -13.57 -6.40 -14.88
C TYR A 111 -13.86 -6.44 -16.38
N GLU A 112 -14.74 -7.35 -16.81
CA GLU A 112 -15.23 -7.45 -18.20
C GLU A 112 -15.96 -6.17 -18.64
N ILE A 113 -16.86 -5.66 -17.82
CA ILE A 113 -17.57 -4.39 -18.08
C ILE A 113 -16.57 -3.23 -18.25
N MET A 114 -15.56 -3.12 -17.37
CA MET A 114 -14.52 -2.09 -17.48
C MET A 114 -13.76 -2.18 -18.81
N LEU A 115 -13.41 -3.40 -19.25
CA LEU A 115 -12.74 -3.62 -20.52
C LEU A 115 -13.61 -3.18 -21.71
N GLN A 116 -14.91 -3.51 -21.69
CA GLN A 116 -15.88 -3.11 -22.70
C GLN A 116 -16.11 -1.59 -22.73
N GLN A 117 -16.05 -0.93 -21.58
CA GLN A 117 -16.24 0.51 -21.44
C GLN A 117 -15.01 1.37 -21.79
N GLY A 118 -13.96 0.76 -22.33
CA GLY A 118 -12.81 1.50 -22.86
C GLY A 118 -11.60 1.61 -21.91
N PHE A 119 -11.51 0.78 -20.89
CA PHE A 119 -10.39 0.77 -19.95
C PHE A 119 -9.02 0.67 -20.64
N LYS A 120 -8.92 -0.11 -21.73
CA LYS A 120 -7.70 -0.17 -22.54
C LYS A 120 -7.33 1.19 -23.15
N HIS A 121 -8.32 1.93 -23.65
CA HIS A 121 -8.09 3.26 -24.21
C HIS A 121 -7.66 4.28 -23.15
N GLU A 122 -8.28 4.23 -21.98
CA GLU A 122 -7.91 5.07 -20.83
C GLU A 122 -6.43 4.88 -20.46
N VAL A 123 -5.99 3.63 -20.26
CA VAL A 123 -4.59 3.34 -19.89
C VAL A 123 -3.63 3.74 -21.01
N LYS A 124 -3.99 3.52 -22.28
CA LYS A 124 -3.18 3.96 -23.44
C LYS A 124 -3.02 5.48 -23.45
N SER A 125 -4.06 6.23 -23.14
CA SER A 125 -4.00 7.70 -23.06
C SER A 125 -3.10 8.16 -21.89
N LEU A 126 -3.13 7.47 -20.76
CA LEU A 126 -2.23 7.75 -19.63
C LEU A 126 -0.77 7.45 -19.99
N MET A 127 -0.49 6.36 -20.70
CA MET A 127 0.85 6.05 -21.18
C MET A 127 1.39 7.12 -22.14
N ALA A 128 0.53 7.66 -23.02
CA ALA A 128 0.90 8.67 -24.01
C ALA A 128 1.27 10.03 -23.39
N ARG A 129 0.97 10.27 -22.12
CA ARG A 129 1.34 11.51 -21.41
C ARG A 129 2.87 11.65 -21.24
N GLY A 130 3.60 10.54 -21.09
CA GLY A 130 5.04 10.52 -20.94
C GLY A 130 5.59 10.85 -19.54
N ASP A 131 4.76 11.37 -18.64
CA ASP A 131 5.12 11.69 -17.24
C ASP A 131 4.78 10.58 -16.24
N LEU A 132 4.13 9.50 -16.70
CA LEU A 132 3.69 8.38 -15.88
C LEU A 132 4.51 7.12 -16.16
N HIS A 133 4.79 6.35 -15.11
CA HIS A 133 5.52 5.09 -15.17
C HIS A 133 5.07 4.13 -14.07
N LEU A 134 5.40 2.83 -14.20
CA LEU A 134 4.92 1.78 -13.29
C LEU A 134 5.42 1.89 -11.85
N ASP A 135 6.42 2.73 -11.57
CA ASP A 135 6.89 2.94 -10.20
C ASP A 135 6.03 3.94 -9.42
N LEU A 136 5.20 4.71 -10.09
CA LEU A 136 4.25 5.59 -9.43
C LEU A 136 3.16 4.78 -8.71
N PRO A 137 2.82 5.15 -7.45
CA PRO A 137 1.78 4.46 -6.69
C PRO A 137 0.43 4.37 -7.40
N SER A 138 0.04 5.41 -8.15
CA SER A 138 -1.19 5.43 -8.96
C SER A 138 -1.19 4.38 -10.06
N MET A 139 -0.06 4.17 -10.73
CA MET A 139 0.07 3.19 -11.81
C MET A 139 0.24 1.75 -11.30
N ARG A 140 0.62 1.59 -10.02
CA ARG A 140 0.64 0.29 -9.35
C ARG A 140 -0.72 -0.22 -8.94
N CYS A 141 -1.78 0.57 -9.10
CA CYS A 141 -3.15 0.15 -8.81
C CYS A 141 -3.52 -1.11 -9.60
N VAL A 142 -4.32 -1.98 -8.94
CA VAL A 142 -4.84 -3.20 -9.55
C VAL A 142 -5.68 -2.84 -10.78
N GLY A 143 -5.44 -3.54 -11.87
CA GLY A 143 -6.02 -3.26 -13.19
C GLY A 143 -5.10 -2.40 -14.04
N TYR A 144 -4.73 -1.19 -13.59
CA TYR A 144 -3.83 -0.30 -14.34
C TYR A 144 -2.48 -0.94 -14.62
N ARG A 145 -1.84 -1.51 -13.60
CA ARG A 145 -0.56 -2.21 -13.76
C ARG A 145 -0.64 -3.30 -14.82
N GLN A 146 -1.68 -4.16 -14.76
CA GLN A 146 -1.82 -5.29 -15.67
C GLN A 146 -2.09 -4.81 -17.10
N MET A 147 -2.94 -3.81 -17.29
CA MET A 147 -3.20 -3.25 -18.60
C MET A 147 -1.96 -2.55 -19.18
N TRP A 148 -1.24 -1.80 -18.35
CA TRP A 148 0.02 -1.15 -18.76
C TRP A 148 1.05 -2.16 -19.26
N GLN A 149 1.28 -3.23 -18.50
CA GLN A 149 2.21 -4.30 -18.88
C GLN A 149 1.80 -5.02 -20.17
N HIS A 150 0.50 -5.22 -20.38
CA HIS A 150 -0.01 -5.74 -21.67
C HIS A 150 0.28 -4.77 -22.81
N LEU A 151 0.02 -3.49 -22.64
CA LEU A 151 0.30 -2.47 -23.66
C LEU A 151 1.80 -2.29 -23.94
N ALA A 152 2.66 -2.57 -22.97
CA ALA A 152 4.11 -2.64 -23.12
C ALA A 152 4.60 -3.93 -23.79
N GLY A 153 3.72 -4.90 -24.07
CA GLY A 153 4.06 -6.15 -24.76
C GLY A 153 4.58 -7.27 -23.88
N GLU A 154 4.48 -7.15 -22.53
CA GLU A 154 4.97 -8.18 -21.60
C GLU A 154 4.15 -9.48 -21.69
N TYR A 155 2.87 -9.41 -22.04
CA TYR A 155 1.97 -10.55 -22.21
C TYR A 155 0.73 -10.21 -23.04
N ASP A 156 0.00 -11.23 -23.49
CA ASP A 156 -1.18 -11.09 -24.30
C ASP A 156 -2.42 -10.57 -23.52
N TYR A 157 -3.50 -10.33 -24.23
CA TYR A 157 -4.74 -9.80 -23.66
C TYR A 157 -5.41 -10.78 -22.68
N ALA A 158 -5.41 -12.08 -22.99
CA ALA A 158 -6.01 -13.09 -22.12
C ALA A 158 -5.28 -13.18 -20.78
N MET A 159 -3.94 -13.14 -20.81
CA MET A 159 -3.11 -13.13 -19.62
C MET A 159 -3.30 -11.84 -18.80
N MET A 160 -3.45 -10.69 -19.45
CA MET A 160 -3.76 -9.42 -18.79
C MET A 160 -5.08 -9.50 -18.02
N GLN A 161 -6.14 -10.00 -18.67
CA GLN A 161 -7.46 -10.16 -18.04
C GLN A 161 -7.39 -11.11 -16.85
N TYR A 162 -6.77 -12.26 -17.00
CA TYR A 162 -6.57 -13.24 -15.94
C TYR A 162 -5.81 -12.62 -14.74
N LYS A 163 -4.67 -11.98 -14.99
CA LYS A 163 -3.86 -11.34 -13.93
C LYS A 163 -4.61 -10.21 -13.24
N GLY A 164 -5.40 -9.42 -13.96
CA GLY A 164 -6.22 -8.35 -13.42
C GLY A 164 -7.30 -8.86 -12.46
N ILE A 165 -8.00 -9.91 -12.86
CA ILE A 165 -9.04 -10.58 -12.04
C ILE A 165 -8.39 -11.18 -10.78
N VAL A 166 -7.29 -11.92 -10.92
CA VAL A 166 -6.57 -12.52 -9.78
C VAL A 166 -6.08 -11.46 -8.79
N ALA A 167 -5.46 -10.38 -9.29
CA ALA A 167 -4.99 -9.30 -8.44
C ALA A 167 -6.12 -8.59 -7.69
N THR A 168 -7.30 -8.43 -8.34
CA THR A 168 -8.50 -7.86 -7.72
C THR A 168 -9.06 -8.78 -6.63
N ARG A 169 -9.10 -10.10 -6.87
CA ARG A 169 -9.50 -11.09 -5.85
C ARG A 169 -8.56 -11.07 -4.64
N GLN A 170 -7.25 -10.94 -4.86
CA GLN A 170 -6.27 -10.82 -3.79
C GLN A 170 -6.43 -9.52 -3.00
N LEU A 171 -6.74 -8.41 -3.67
CA LEU A 171 -7.05 -7.14 -3.00
C LEU A 171 -8.30 -7.28 -2.13
N ALA A 172 -9.38 -7.86 -2.67
CA ALA A 172 -10.62 -8.11 -1.93
C ALA A 172 -10.38 -9.01 -0.70
N LYS A 173 -9.56 -10.08 -0.83
CA LYS A 173 -9.17 -10.92 0.31
C LYS A 173 -8.49 -10.10 1.41
N ARG A 174 -7.56 -9.21 1.05
CA ARG A 174 -6.91 -8.33 2.05
C ARG A 174 -7.91 -7.38 2.71
N GLN A 175 -8.85 -6.80 1.94
CA GLN A 175 -9.91 -5.95 2.50
C GLN A 175 -10.79 -6.70 3.50
N LEU A 176 -11.21 -7.93 3.17
CA LEU A 176 -12.00 -8.77 4.09
C LEU A 176 -11.22 -9.15 5.36
N THR A 177 -9.91 -9.39 5.25
CA THR A 177 -9.07 -9.63 6.43
C THR A 177 -9.02 -8.41 7.34
N TRP A 178 -8.90 -7.21 6.78
CA TRP A 178 -8.95 -5.95 7.52
C TRP A 178 -10.31 -5.73 8.20
N LEU A 179 -11.41 -5.99 7.48
CA LEU A 179 -12.76 -5.85 8.05
C LEU A 179 -12.97 -6.77 9.24
N ARG A 180 -12.51 -8.02 9.17
CA ARG A 180 -12.62 -8.98 10.29
C ARG A 180 -11.83 -8.57 11.53
N SER A 181 -10.74 -7.82 11.36
CA SER A 181 -9.92 -7.31 12.45
C SER A 181 -10.30 -5.90 12.91
N TRP A 182 -11.34 -5.31 12.32
CA TRP A 182 -11.79 -3.97 12.68
C TRP A 182 -12.53 -4.00 14.01
N PRO A 183 -12.12 -3.19 15.01
CA PRO A 183 -12.79 -3.18 16.30
C PRO A 183 -14.23 -2.64 16.15
N GLU A 184 -15.16 -3.25 16.88
CA GLU A 184 -16.57 -2.80 16.99
C GLU A 184 -17.30 -2.63 15.63
N LEU A 185 -16.96 -3.45 14.64
CA LEU A 185 -17.64 -3.44 13.34
C LEU A 185 -19.00 -4.10 13.46
N GLN A 186 -20.06 -3.37 13.10
CA GLN A 186 -21.43 -3.84 13.01
C GLN A 186 -21.78 -4.32 11.61
#